data_0844654d1d2a795fab7168386806a182
#
_entry.id   0844654d1d2a795fab7168386806a182
#
_cell.length_a   1.000
_cell.length_b   1.000
_cell.length_c   1.000
_cell.angle_alpha   90.00
_cell.angle_beta   90.00
_cell.angle_gamma   90.00
#
_symmetry.space_group_name_H-M   'P 1'
#
loop_
_entity.id
_entity.type
_entity.pdbx_description
1 polymer ?
#
loop_
_entity_poly.entity_id
_entity_poly.type
_entity_poly.pdbx_seq_one_letter_code
_entity_poly.pdbx_strand_id
1 'polypeptide(L)'
;MANEQSAPNFFAVVNDMAKRFVELMQSDYRMKRKVGRNFTNAVASGTLEKSLAYRLQIKGQSINISVFAKGKAGQYFLFRENGVNGTQKSQGAPYSFKRGSGSKPAKGQMSPMQKAIYDWMSIKGIRLRDKSSGKFKKSTEELKQQVAKLIMFKVRRDGIKGWKAFDYAYENIWDEYEAKVVAAYGKDFNATIENQLKDIK
;
A
#
# COMPACT_ATOMS: atom_id res chain seq x y z
N MET A 1 33.42 0.11 -8.75
CA MET A 1 31.95 0.21 -8.66
C MET A 1 31.42 -1.17 -8.35
N ALA A 2 30.67 -1.32 -7.26
CA ALA A 2 30.00 -2.61 -6.98
C ALA A 2 28.89 -2.81 -8.01
N ASN A 3 28.96 -3.86 -8.77
CA ASN A 3 27.93 -4.30 -9.68
C ASN A 3 27.49 -5.73 -9.28
N GLU A 4 26.43 -6.26 -9.87
CA GLU A 4 25.91 -7.60 -9.57
C GLU A 4 26.97 -8.69 -9.75
N GLN A 5 27.95 -8.50 -10.66
CA GLN A 5 29.04 -9.44 -10.92
C GLN A 5 30.15 -9.39 -9.86
N SER A 6 30.33 -8.22 -9.18
CA SER A 6 31.38 -8.06 -8.17
C SER A 6 30.94 -8.46 -6.74
N ALA A 7 29.63 -8.58 -6.47
CA ALA A 7 29.09 -8.93 -5.17
C ALA A 7 27.82 -9.80 -5.28
N PRO A 8 27.90 -11.01 -5.88
CA PRO A 8 26.73 -11.81 -6.21
C PRO A 8 25.95 -12.31 -5.00
N ASN A 9 26.62 -12.67 -3.91
CA ASN A 9 25.95 -13.14 -2.69
C ASN A 9 25.17 -12.01 -2.01
N PHE A 10 25.76 -10.83 -1.94
CA PHE A 10 25.12 -9.63 -1.37
C PHE A 10 23.88 -9.24 -2.18
N PHE A 11 23.97 -9.21 -3.52
CA PHE A 11 22.83 -8.90 -4.38
C PHE A 11 21.71 -9.93 -4.28
N ALA A 12 22.05 -11.22 -4.18
CA ALA A 12 21.06 -12.27 -3.98
C ALA A 12 20.27 -12.08 -2.68
N VAL A 13 20.96 -11.78 -1.58
CA VAL A 13 20.31 -11.54 -0.28
C VAL A 13 19.47 -10.27 -0.29
N VAL A 14 19.95 -9.18 -0.91
CA VAL A 14 19.18 -7.93 -1.02
C VAL A 14 17.93 -8.11 -1.90
N ASN A 15 18.03 -8.90 -2.95
CA ASN A 15 16.87 -9.23 -3.79
C ASN A 15 15.83 -10.07 -3.03
N ASP A 16 16.27 -11.06 -2.27
CA ASP A 16 15.39 -11.86 -1.41
C ASP A 16 14.72 -10.99 -0.32
N MET A 17 15.49 -10.10 0.31
CA MET A 17 14.98 -9.12 1.26
C MET A 17 13.90 -8.22 0.64
N ALA A 18 14.11 -7.72 -0.59
CA ALA A 18 13.14 -6.90 -1.28
C ALA A 18 11.83 -7.66 -1.59
N LYS A 19 11.95 -8.92 -1.98
CA LYS A 19 10.80 -9.81 -2.17
C LYS A 19 10.03 -10.00 -0.87
N ARG A 20 10.74 -10.34 0.20
CA ARG A 20 10.17 -10.54 1.52
C ARG A 20 9.49 -9.28 2.07
N PHE A 21 10.06 -8.11 1.79
CA PHE A 21 9.46 -6.82 2.13
C PHE A 21 8.07 -6.66 1.51
N VAL A 22 7.93 -6.97 0.23
CA VAL A 22 6.62 -6.93 -0.45
C VAL A 22 5.65 -7.95 0.16
N GLU A 23 6.10 -9.15 0.51
CA GLU A 23 5.28 -10.16 1.19
C GLU A 23 4.78 -9.69 2.56
N LEU A 24 5.63 -9.02 3.34
CA LEU A 24 5.25 -8.42 4.62
C LEU A 24 4.18 -7.34 4.42
N MET A 25 4.33 -6.45 3.45
CA MET A 25 3.30 -5.47 3.11
C MET A 25 1.98 -6.13 2.70
N GLN A 26 2.04 -7.17 1.86
CA GLN A 26 0.85 -7.92 1.45
C GLN A 26 0.16 -8.59 2.63
N SER A 27 0.94 -9.19 3.52
CA SER A 27 0.46 -9.79 4.77
C SER A 27 -0.26 -8.75 5.64
N ASP A 28 0.37 -7.58 5.83
CA ASP A 28 -0.21 -6.50 6.63
C ASP A 28 -1.53 -5.97 6.03
N TYR A 29 -1.63 -5.86 4.71
CA TYR A 29 -2.90 -5.50 4.07
C TYR A 29 -4.02 -6.51 4.34
N ARG A 30 -3.70 -7.79 4.51
CA ARG A 30 -4.67 -8.85 4.85
C ARG A 30 -5.02 -8.86 6.33
N MET A 31 -4.14 -8.36 7.19
CA MET A 31 -4.39 -8.33 8.63
C MET A 31 -5.63 -7.52 8.97
N LYS A 32 -6.42 -8.04 9.92
CA LYS A 32 -7.56 -7.31 10.45
C LYS A 32 -7.09 -6.34 11.53
N ARG A 33 -7.26 -5.06 11.28
CA ARG A 33 -6.99 -4.00 12.29
C ARG A 33 -8.29 -3.48 12.86
N LYS A 34 -8.28 -3.12 14.14
CA LYS A 34 -9.42 -2.48 14.79
C LYS A 34 -9.56 -1.05 14.29
N VAL A 35 -10.69 -0.74 13.67
CA VAL A 35 -11.05 0.62 13.23
C VAL A 35 -12.36 1.01 13.90
N GLY A 36 -12.28 1.83 14.93
CA GLY A 36 -13.42 2.13 15.80
C GLY A 36 -13.88 0.87 16.55
N ARG A 37 -15.16 0.51 16.38
CA ARG A 37 -15.77 -0.69 17.01
C ARG A 37 -15.62 -1.97 16.17
N ASN A 38 -15.14 -1.88 14.95
CA ASN A 38 -15.08 -2.99 14.00
C ASN A 38 -13.63 -3.39 13.66
N PHE A 39 -13.45 -4.66 13.30
CA PHE A 39 -12.22 -5.14 12.70
C PHE A 39 -12.36 -5.09 11.17
N THR A 40 -11.36 -4.52 10.50
CA THR A 40 -11.31 -4.47 9.03
C THR A 40 -9.89 -4.70 8.55
N ASN A 41 -9.75 -5.15 7.31
CA ASN A 41 -8.48 -5.19 6.61
C ASN A 41 -8.45 -4.13 5.49
N ALA A 42 -7.27 -3.91 4.91
CA ALA A 42 -7.10 -2.96 3.82
C ALA A 42 -7.63 -3.49 2.48
N VAL A 43 -7.87 -4.77 2.39
CA VAL A 43 -8.22 -5.45 1.13
C VAL A 43 -9.71 -5.30 0.84
N ALA A 44 -10.04 -4.68 -0.30
CA ALA A 44 -11.40 -4.67 -0.84
C ALA A 44 -11.58 -5.76 -1.92
N SER A 45 -10.80 -5.67 -3.00
CA SER A 45 -10.79 -6.62 -4.13
C SER A 45 -9.50 -7.45 -4.22
N GLY A 46 -8.50 -7.12 -3.42
CA GLY A 46 -7.15 -7.71 -3.51
C GLY A 46 -6.30 -7.15 -4.65
N THR A 47 -6.80 -6.23 -5.44
CA THR A 47 -6.08 -5.68 -6.60
C THR A 47 -4.79 -4.96 -6.17
N LEU A 48 -4.84 -4.11 -5.15
CA LEU A 48 -3.68 -3.38 -4.67
C LEU A 48 -2.61 -4.33 -4.14
N GLU A 49 -2.99 -5.23 -3.25
CA GLU A 49 -2.11 -6.22 -2.65
C GLU A 49 -1.38 -7.06 -3.72
N LYS A 50 -2.14 -7.63 -4.67
CA LYS A 50 -1.58 -8.45 -5.74
C LYS A 50 -0.73 -7.68 -6.74
N SER A 51 -0.90 -6.37 -6.82
CA SER A 51 -0.15 -5.49 -7.74
C SER A 51 1.15 -4.96 -7.17
N LEU A 52 1.43 -5.18 -5.87
CA LEU A 52 2.67 -4.76 -5.25
C LEU A 52 3.86 -5.43 -5.92
N ALA A 53 4.88 -4.65 -6.20
CA ALA A 53 6.13 -5.09 -6.79
C ALA A 53 7.28 -4.24 -6.25
N TYR A 54 8.49 -4.72 -6.47
CA TYR A 54 9.70 -3.97 -6.16
C TYR A 54 10.60 -3.83 -7.38
N ARG A 55 11.51 -2.90 -7.29
CA ARG A 55 12.61 -2.69 -8.23
C ARG A 55 13.89 -2.41 -7.47
N LEU A 56 14.96 -3.08 -7.84
CA LEU A 56 16.30 -2.78 -7.39
C LEU A 56 16.99 -1.86 -8.40
N GLN A 57 17.65 -0.84 -7.92
CA GLN A 57 18.44 0.07 -8.74
C GLN A 57 19.78 0.32 -8.05
N ILE A 58 20.86 0.07 -8.76
CA ILE A 58 22.22 0.38 -8.32
C ILE A 58 22.55 1.80 -8.77
N LYS A 59 22.87 2.66 -7.82
CA LYS A 59 23.32 4.03 -8.07
C LYS A 59 24.65 4.28 -7.35
N GLY A 60 25.74 4.24 -8.10
CA GLY A 60 27.09 4.35 -7.53
C GLY A 60 27.35 3.22 -6.52
N GLN A 61 27.54 3.57 -5.25
CA GLN A 61 27.77 2.64 -4.15
C GLN A 61 26.50 2.27 -3.36
N SER A 62 25.34 2.71 -3.81
CA SER A 62 24.06 2.48 -3.12
C SER A 62 23.14 1.57 -3.91
N ILE A 63 22.42 0.72 -3.20
CA ILE A 63 21.30 -0.07 -3.74
C ILE A 63 20.00 0.57 -3.24
N ASN A 64 19.16 0.97 -4.19
CA ASN A 64 17.85 1.51 -3.89
C ASN A 64 16.78 0.44 -4.13
N ILE A 65 16.03 0.11 -3.09
CA ILE A 65 14.84 -0.75 -3.17
C ILE A 65 13.63 0.17 -3.28
N SER A 66 12.92 0.11 -4.41
CA SER A 66 11.69 0.87 -4.62
C SER A 66 10.51 -0.07 -4.65
N VAL A 67 9.54 0.14 -3.77
CA VAL A 67 8.27 -0.61 -3.77
C VAL A 67 7.18 0.23 -4.41
N PHE A 68 6.39 -0.38 -5.29
CA PHE A 68 5.33 0.29 -6.03
C PHE A 68 4.19 -0.69 -6.34
N ALA A 69 3.05 -0.16 -6.74
CA ALA A 69 1.94 -0.97 -7.23
C ALA A 69 1.82 -0.82 -8.76
N LYS A 70 1.67 -1.95 -9.46
CA LYS A 70 1.54 -1.98 -10.93
C LYS A 70 0.14 -1.55 -11.39
N GLY A 71 0.09 -1.00 -12.60
CA GLY A 71 -1.16 -0.68 -13.30
C GLY A 71 -2.01 0.38 -12.57
N LYS A 72 -3.33 0.25 -12.64
CA LYS A 72 -4.28 1.20 -12.04
C LYS A 72 -4.15 1.32 -10.52
N ALA A 73 -3.64 0.29 -9.83
CA ALA A 73 -3.44 0.32 -8.39
C ALA A 73 -2.35 1.32 -7.97
N GLY A 74 -1.37 1.60 -8.82
CA GLY A 74 -0.32 2.60 -8.58
C GLY A 74 -0.87 4.01 -8.38
N GLN A 75 -2.01 4.34 -8.99
CA GLN A 75 -2.63 5.66 -8.89
C GLN A 75 -3.12 5.99 -7.47
N TYR A 76 -3.47 4.99 -6.68
CA TYR A 76 -4.00 5.18 -5.32
C TYR A 76 -3.15 4.56 -4.21
N PHE A 77 -2.05 3.89 -4.57
CA PHE A 77 -1.15 3.23 -3.61
C PHE A 77 -0.66 4.19 -2.53
N LEU A 78 -0.10 5.34 -2.94
CA LEU A 78 0.40 6.33 -1.99
C LEU A 78 -0.69 6.94 -1.11
N PHE A 79 -1.89 7.13 -1.64
CA PHE A 79 -3.03 7.59 -0.84
C PHE A 79 -3.47 6.53 0.18
N ARG A 80 -3.34 5.25 -0.16
CA ARG A 80 -3.65 4.16 0.77
C ARG A 80 -2.61 4.03 1.86
N GLU A 81 -1.33 4.18 1.52
CA GLU A 81 -0.22 4.13 2.48
C GLU A 81 -0.24 5.32 3.43
N ASN A 82 -0.23 6.52 2.89
CA ASN A 82 -0.05 7.75 3.67
C ASN A 82 -1.36 8.35 4.17
N GLY A 83 -2.47 7.96 3.59
CA GLY A 83 -3.76 8.57 3.87
C GLY A 83 -4.01 9.88 3.11
N VAL A 84 -5.14 10.50 3.42
CA VAL A 84 -5.57 11.79 2.84
C VAL A 84 -6.27 12.60 3.91
N ASN A 85 -5.87 13.85 4.14
CA ASN A 85 -6.55 14.75 5.04
C ASN A 85 -7.93 15.12 4.51
N GLY A 86 -8.89 15.21 5.40
CA GLY A 86 -10.21 15.74 5.09
C GLY A 86 -10.24 17.27 4.96
N THR A 87 -11.37 17.80 4.49
CA THR A 87 -11.58 19.24 4.42
C THR A 87 -11.80 19.88 5.79
N GLN A 88 -12.15 19.08 6.80
CA GLN A 88 -12.39 19.53 8.18
C GLN A 88 -11.51 18.83 9.19
N LYS A 89 -11.01 17.63 8.88
CA LYS A 89 -10.20 16.83 9.81
C LYS A 89 -8.86 16.47 9.19
N SER A 90 -7.78 16.78 9.90
CA SER A 90 -6.44 16.31 9.53
C SER A 90 -6.25 14.85 9.94
N GLN A 91 -5.58 14.09 9.08
CA GLN A 91 -5.14 12.72 9.33
C GLN A 91 -3.61 12.63 9.44
N GLY A 92 -2.90 13.76 9.42
CA GLY A 92 -1.43 13.81 9.37
C GLY A 92 -0.86 13.34 8.03
N ALA A 93 -1.67 13.38 6.96
CA ALA A 93 -1.29 12.87 5.66
C ALA A 93 -0.67 13.97 4.77
N PRO A 94 0.25 13.61 3.83
CA PRO A 94 0.82 14.55 2.87
C PRO A 94 -0.19 15.01 1.81
N TYR A 95 -1.29 14.28 1.67
CA TYR A 95 -2.35 14.57 0.69
C TYR A 95 -3.58 15.13 1.37
N SER A 96 -4.35 15.98 0.66
CA SER A 96 -5.57 16.60 1.20
C SER A 96 -6.66 16.69 0.16
N PHE A 97 -7.91 16.44 0.58
CA PHE A 97 -9.06 16.79 -0.23
C PHE A 97 -9.23 18.31 -0.27
N LYS A 98 -9.09 18.90 -1.45
CA LYS A 98 -9.32 20.35 -1.63
C LYS A 98 -10.82 20.68 -1.60
N ARG A 99 -11.18 21.77 -0.93
CA ARG A 99 -12.54 22.33 -0.98
C ARG A 99 -12.87 22.69 -2.44
N GLY A 100 -14.03 22.28 -2.92
CA GLY A 100 -14.45 22.55 -4.31
C GLY A 100 -13.73 21.77 -5.40
N SER A 101 -12.73 20.91 -5.05
CA SER A 101 -12.07 20.06 -6.05
C SER A 101 -13.00 18.92 -6.49
N GLY A 102 -13.08 18.73 -7.77
CA GLY A 102 -13.84 17.67 -8.43
C GLY A 102 -14.85 18.25 -9.43
N SER A 103 -14.91 17.65 -10.62
CA SER A 103 -15.92 17.97 -11.61
C SER A 103 -17.30 17.77 -11.01
N LYS A 104 -18.17 18.77 -11.12
CA LYS A 104 -19.59 18.58 -10.79
C LYS A 104 -20.13 17.55 -11.79
N PRO A 105 -20.72 16.44 -11.33
CA PRO A 105 -21.32 15.50 -12.26
C PRO A 105 -22.51 16.17 -12.97
N ALA A 106 -22.80 15.78 -14.18
CA ALA A 106 -24.01 16.18 -14.86
C ALA A 106 -25.25 15.82 -14.01
N LYS A 107 -26.34 16.55 -14.20
CA LYS A 107 -27.59 16.32 -13.45
C LYS A 107 -28.00 14.85 -13.58
N GLY A 108 -28.22 14.19 -12.47
CA GLY A 108 -28.60 12.76 -12.41
C GLY A 108 -27.42 11.77 -12.48
N GLN A 109 -26.18 12.21 -12.68
CA GLN A 109 -25.01 11.35 -12.71
C GLN A 109 -24.28 11.30 -11.36
N MET A 110 -23.66 10.17 -11.06
CA MET A 110 -22.76 10.02 -9.92
C MET A 110 -21.39 10.64 -10.25
N SER A 111 -20.79 11.32 -9.27
CA SER A 111 -19.38 11.71 -9.39
C SER A 111 -18.49 10.47 -9.42
N PRO A 112 -17.26 10.53 -10.00
CA PRO A 112 -16.34 9.38 -10.04
C PRO A 112 -16.11 8.77 -8.66
N MET A 113 -15.94 9.58 -7.62
CA MET A 113 -15.75 9.08 -6.25
C MET A 113 -17.01 8.40 -5.70
N GLN A 114 -18.20 8.97 -5.96
CA GLN A 114 -19.47 8.38 -5.54
C GLN A 114 -19.68 7.03 -6.23
N LYS A 115 -19.38 6.94 -7.54
CA LYS A 115 -19.45 5.70 -8.32
C LYS A 115 -18.50 4.64 -7.76
N ALA A 116 -17.26 4.99 -7.49
CA ALA A 116 -16.28 4.07 -6.90
C ALA A 116 -16.74 3.52 -5.54
N ILE A 117 -17.36 4.35 -4.70
CA ILE A 117 -17.92 3.92 -3.42
C ILE A 117 -19.13 2.99 -3.63
N TYR A 118 -20.00 3.32 -4.57
CA TYR A 118 -21.16 2.50 -4.94
C TYR A 118 -20.73 1.11 -5.42
N ASP A 119 -19.75 1.06 -6.33
CA ASP A 119 -19.19 -0.19 -6.85
C ASP A 119 -18.53 -1.02 -5.72
N TRP A 120 -17.78 -0.34 -4.83
CA TRP A 120 -17.20 -0.97 -3.63
C TRP A 120 -18.27 -1.54 -2.69
N MET A 121 -19.39 -0.84 -2.47
CA MET A 121 -20.49 -1.36 -1.64
C MET A 121 -21.07 -2.64 -2.23
N SER A 122 -21.17 -2.73 -3.56
CA SER A 122 -21.66 -3.91 -4.28
C SER A 122 -20.68 -5.09 -4.15
N ILE A 123 -19.38 -4.87 -4.35
CA ILE A 123 -18.32 -5.88 -4.20
C ILE A 123 -18.29 -6.46 -2.77
N LYS A 124 -18.46 -5.59 -1.75
CA LYS A 124 -18.47 -6.02 -0.33
C LYS A 124 -19.80 -6.59 0.13
N GLY A 125 -20.83 -6.61 -0.72
CA GLY A 125 -22.16 -7.08 -0.34
C GLY A 125 -22.78 -6.30 0.83
N ILE A 126 -22.52 -4.98 0.91
CA ILE A 126 -22.97 -4.16 2.02
C ILE A 126 -24.49 -4.07 2.01
N ARG A 127 -25.12 -4.61 3.07
CA ARG A 127 -26.55 -4.53 3.29
C ARG A 127 -26.89 -3.33 4.17
N LEU A 128 -27.85 -2.53 3.73
CA LEU A 128 -28.31 -1.36 4.47
C LEU A 128 -29.26 -1.78 5.60
N ARG A 129 -29.10 -1.14 6.76
CA ARG A 129 -29.98 -1.35 7.91
C ARG A 129 -30.83 -0.13 8.19
N ASP A 130 -32.04 -0.36 8.62
CA ASP A 130 -32.87 0.70 9.18
C ASP A 130 -32.31 1.18 10.52
N LYS A 131 -32.21 2.50 10.69
CA LYS A 131 -31.59 3.09 11.89
C LYS A 131 -32.47 2.87 13.14
N SER A 132 -33.80 2.85 12.98
CA SER A 132 -34.74 2.74 14.09
C SER A 132 -34.97 1.29 14.51
N SER A 133 -35.16 0.39 13.54
CA SER A 133 -35.48 -1.02 13.80
C SER A 133 -34.28 -1.95 13.80
N GLY A 134 -33.11 -1.49 13.29
CA GLY A 134 -31.90 -2.33 13.11
C GLY A 134 -32.03 -3.42 12.04
N LYS A 135 -33.23 -3.61 11.47
CA LYS A 135 -33.51 -4.64 10.46
C LYS A 135 -32.90 -4.27 9.10
N PHE A 136 -32.58 -5.29 8.31
CA PHE A 136 -32.10 -5.06 6.94
C PHE A 136 -33.23 -4.49 6.08
N LYS A 137 -32.94 -3.39 5.39
CA LYS A 137 -33.83 -2.82 4.39
C LYS A 137 -33.63 -3.46 3.03
N LYS A 138 -34.70 -3.61 2.25
CA LYS A 138 -34.61 -3.90 0.83
C LYS A 138 -33.87 -2.73 0.18
N SER A 139 -32.69 -3.01 -0.36
CA SER A 139 -31.85 -1.98 -0.98
C SER A 139 -32.38 -1.69 -2.39
N THR A 140 -32.96 -0.52 -2.61
CA THR A 140 -33.16 0.00 -3.98
C THR A 140 -31.87 0.63 -4.49
N GLU A 141 -31.74 0.77 -5.81
CA GLU A 141 -30.57 1.39 -6.44
C GLU A 141 -30.43 2.86 -6.01
N GLU A 142 -31.54 3.59 -5.91
CA GLU A 142 -31.57 4.99 -5.43
C GLU A 142 -31.04 5.10 -4.00
N LEU A 143 -31.48 4.20 -3.11
CA LEU A 143 -31.02 4.17 -1.72
C LEU A 143 -29.52 3.88 -1.62
N LYS A 144 -28.99 2.95 -2.43
CA LYS A 144 -27.55 2.67 -2.49
C LYS A 144 -26.77 3.89 -2.99
N GLN A 145 -27.26 4.59 -4.02
CA GLN A 145 -26.64 5.81 -4.54
C GLN A 145 -26.63 6.94 -3.51
N GLN A 146 -27.72 7.12 -2.77
CA GLN A 146 -27.78 8.09 -1.68
C GLN A 146 -26.79 7.77 -0.57
N VAL A 147 -26.67 6.50 -0.15
CA VAL A 147 -25.71 6.08 0.86
C VAL A 147 -24.28 6.25 0.36
N ALA A 148 -23.98 5.91 -0.89
CA ALA A 148 -22.68 6.17 -1.49
C ALA A 148 -22.30 7.65 -1.47
N LYS A 149 -23.28 8.53 -1.73
CA LYS A 149 -23.12 10.00 -1.64
C LYS A 149 -22.80 10.46 -0.22
N LEU A 150 -23.51 9.92 0.78
CA LEU A 150 -23.25 10.25 2.20
C LEU A 150 -21.86 9.77 2.64
N ILE A 151 -21.45 8.56 2.25
CA ILE A 151 -20.11 8.05 2.52
C ILE A 151 -19.05 8.94 1.86
N MET A 152 -19.26 9.34 0.61
CA MET A 152 -18.36 10.27 -0.10
C MET A 152 -18.18 11.58 0.65
N PHE A 153 -19.28 12.20 1.10
CA PHE A 153 -19.21 13.45 1.88
C PHE A 153 -18.45 13.25 3.19
N LYS A 154 -18.71 12.15 3.90
CA LYS A 154 -18.00 11.82 5.13
C LYS A 154 -16.50 11.62 4.87
N VAL A 155 -16.12 10.88 3.85
CA VAL A 155 -14.72 10.66 3.47
C VAL A 155 -14.03 11.97 3.10
N ARG A 156 -14.68 12.83 2.32
CA ARG A 156 -14.11 14.14 1.99
C ARG A 156 -13.97 15.06 3.19
N ARG A 157 -14.91 15.02 4.11
CA ARG A 157 -14.89 15.84 5.34
C ARG A 157 -13.80 15.37 6.32
N ASP A 158 -13.79 14.06 6.59
CA ASP A 158 -12.99 13.47 7.67
C ASP A 158 -11.60 12.98 7.19
N GLY A 159 -11.41 12.81 5.88
CA GLY A 159 -10.20 12.22 5.32
C GLY A 159 -10.17 10.69 5.40
N ILE A 160 -9.03 10.13 5.02
CA ILE A 160 -8.73 8.70 5.08
C ILE A 160 -7.43 8.53 5.84
N LYS A 161 -7.44 7.76 6.91
CA LYS A 161 -6.20 7.40 7.63
C LYS A 161 -5.35 6.46 6.78
N GLY A 162 -4.04 6.71 6.69
CA GLY A 162 -3.09 5.84 6.02
C GLY A 162 -3.02 4.45 6.68
N TRP A 163 -2.78 3.43 5.85
CA TRP A 163 -2.63 2.06 6.34
C TRP A 163 -1.23 1.78 6.88
N LYS A 164 -0.20 2.36 6.22
CA LYS A 164 1.21 2.28 6.63
C LYS A 164 1.79 0.86 6.62
N ALA A 165 1.47 0.09 5.59
CA ALA A 165 2.03 -1.26 5.42
C ALA A 165 3.53 -1.22 5.15
N PHE A 166 4.03 -0.13 4.55
CA PHE A 166 5.46 0.08 4.34
C PHE A 166 6.20 0.20 5.68
N ASP A 167 5.68 1.02 6.61
CA ASP A 167 6.28 1.19 7.94
C ASP A 167 6.33 -0.16 8.67
N TYR A 168 5.23 -0.93 8.63
CA TYR A 168 5.18 -2.27 9.20
C TYR A 168 6.24 -3.21 8.60
N ALA A 169 6.36 -3.27 7.28
CA ALA A 169 7.35 -4.11 6.63
C ALA A 169 8.78 -3.67 6.96
N TYR A 170 9.03 -2.37 7.02
CA TYR A 170 10.34 -1.80 7.36
C TYR A 170 10.78 -2.16 8.78
N GLU A 171 9.88 -2.08 9.76
CA GLU A 171 10.16 -2.42 11.15
C GLU A 171 10.45 -3.91 11.35
N ASN A 172 9.88 -4.78 10.51
CA ASN A 172 10.01 -6.24 10.69
C ASN A 172 11.06 -6.90 9.79
N ILE A 173 11.59 -6.21 8.76
CA ILE A 173 12.51 -6.83 7.82
C ILE A 173 13.93 -6.98 8.35
N TRP A 174 14.40 -6.04 9.18
CA TRP A 174 15.76 -6.02 9.67
C TRP A 174 16.09 -7.20 10.56
N ASP A 175 15.21 -7.55 11.49
CA ASP A 175 15.40 -8.68 12.40
C ASP A 175 15.65 -9.99 11.65
N GLU A 176 15.05 -10.13 10.45
CA GLU A 176 15.17 -11.32 9.63
C GLU A 176 16.44 -11.29 8.72
N TYR A 177 16.89 -10.12 8.28
CA TYR A 177 17.88 -10.00 7.21
C TYR A 177 19.22 -9.41 7.60
N GLU A 178 19.38 -8.74 8.74
CA GLU A 178 20.64 -8.10 9.14
C GLU A 178 21.83 -9.07 9.07
N ALA A 179 21.75 -10.20 9.76
CA ALA A 179 22.82 -11.19 9.79
C ALA A 179 23.12 -11.80 8.40
N LYS A 180 22.08 -12.01 7.59
CA LYS A 180 22.22 -12.54 6.22
C LYS A 180 22.96 -11.56 5.30
N VAL A 181 22.65 -10.28 5.40
CA VAL A 181 23.27 -9.20 4.63
C VAL A 181 24.75 -9.08 4.98
N VAL A 182 25.09 -9.06 6.27
CA VAL A 182 26.47 -8.98 6.75
C VAL A 182 27.27 -10.20 6.30
N ALA A 183 26.72 -11.42 6.46
CA ALA A 183 27.39 -12.64 6.05
C ALA A 183 27.62 -12.72 4.52
N ALA A 184 26.65 -12.27 3.72
CA ALA A 184 26.78 -12.25 2.27
C ALA A 184 27.84 -11.26 1.80
N TYR A 185 27.88 -10.06 2.38
CA TYR A 185 28.91 -9.06 2.10
C TYR A 185 30.30 -9.58 2.45
N GLY A 186 30.47 -10.23 3.61
CA GLY A 186 31.74 -10.83 4.02
C GLY A 186 32.24 -11.91 3.05
N LYS A 187 31.34 -12.77 2.51
CA LYS A 187 31.68 -13.76 1.49
C LYS A 187 32.20 -13.12 0.21
N ASP A 188 31.51 -12.12 -0.30
CA ASP A 188 31.91 -11.43 -1.53
C ASP A 188 33.25 -10.69 -1.35
N PHE A 189 33.46 -10.08 -0.18
CA PHE A 189 34.71 -9.42 0.16
C PHE A 189 35.89 -10.40 0.20
N ASN A 190 35.75 -11.55 0.86
CA ASN A 190 36.77 -12.58 0.93
C ASN A 190 37.10 -13.13 -0.46
N ALA A 191 36.08 -13.42 -1.28
CA ALA A 191 36.29 -13.88 -2.66
C ALA A 191 37.07 -12.85 -3.51
N THR A 192 36.79 -11.56 -3.30
CA THR A 192 37.51 -10.49 -4.02
C THR A 192 39.00 -10.46 -3.62
N ILE A 193 39.31 -10.57 -2.32
CA ILE A 193 40.71 -10.62 -1.83
C ILE A 193 41.43 -11.85 -2.37
N GLU A 194 40.82 -13.04 -2.29
CA GLU A 194 41.40 -14.28 -2.79
C GLU A 194 41.75 -14.20 -4.30
N ASN A 195 40.88 -13.61 -5.10
CA ASN A 195 41.11 -13.42 -6.52
C ASN A 195 42.28 -12.46 -6.77
N GLN A 196 42.34 -11.32 -6.07
CA GLN A 196 43.46 -10.39 -6.18
C GLN A 196 44.80 -10.98 -5.78
N LEU A 197 44.83 -11.86 -4.76
CA LEU A 197 46.04 -12.54 -4.34
C LEU A 197 46.52 -13.57 -5.36
N LYS A 198 45.62 -14.19 -6.14
CA LYS A 198 45.99 -15.12 -7.23
C LYS A 198 46.61 -14.40 -8.42
N ASP A 199 46.20 -13.18 -8.69
CA ASP A 199 46.70 -12.34 -9.80
C ASP A 199 48.12 -11.76 -9.52
N ILE A 200 48.61 -11.84 -8.28
CA ILE A 200 49.92 -11.37 -7.85
C ILE A 200 50.97 -12.50 -7.92
N LYS A 201 50.56 -13.76 -8.11
CA LYS A 201 51.48 -14.90 -8.32
C LYS A 201 51.73 -15.15 -9.79
#